data_136e31e2532197f9b603cb25c00c5271
#
_entry.id   136e31e2532197f9b603cb25c00c5271
#
_cell.length_a   1.000
_cell.length_b   1.000
_cell.length_c   1.000
_cell.angle_alpha   90.00
_cell.angle_beta   90.00
_cell.angle_gamma   90.00
#
_symmetry.space_group_name_H-M   'P 1'
#
loop_
_entity.id
_entity.type
_entity.pdbx_description
1 polymer ?
#
loop_
_entity_poly.entity_id
_entity_poly.type
_entity_poly.pdbx_seq_one_letter_code
_entity_poly.pdbx_strand_id
1 'polypeptide(L)'
;MNTLTIEKKTLNIQVDSLSARVGNTPLLPLQCITLGLPASVSIYAKAEWFNPGGSIKDRAALNIIQTAIANGELKPGKRLLDSTSGNTGIAYATFGASMGIPVTLALPENASQERISILRALGVELVLTDALEGPEGSMNVVRKMLQESPEKYFYANQ
;
A
#
# COMPACT_ATOMS: atom_id res chain seq x y z
N MET A 1 1.32 -45.57 28.43
CA MET A 1 0.94 -44.27 27.91
C MET A 1 2.19 -43.57 27.39
N ASN A 2 2.44 -43.63 26.08
CA ASN A 2 3.62 -43.00 25.46
C ASN A 2 3.25 -41.56 25.09
N THR A 3 3.83 -40.60 25.79
CA THR A 3 3.71 -39.18 25.48
C THR A 3 4.68 -38.88 24.34
N LEU A 4 4.14 -38.62 23.16
CA LEU A 4 4.89 -38.13 22.01
C LEU A 4 5.24 -36.66 22.24
N THR A 5 6.50 -36.39 22.59
CA THR A 5 7.04 -35.02 22.62
C THR A 5 7.40 -34.61 21.20
N ILE A 6 6.60 -33.71 20.59
CA ILE A 6 6.94 -33.09 19.31
C ILE A 6 7.94 -31.98 19.61
N GLU A 7 9.21 -32.20 19.31
CA GLU A 7 10.22 -31.13 19.27
C GLU A 7 9.82 -30.10 18.19
N LYS A 8 9.54 -28.87 18.62
CA LYS A 8 9.37 -27.73 17.71
C LYS A 8 10.71 -27.45 17.03
N LYS A 9 10.91 -27.98 15.83
CA LYS A 9 12.02 -27.61 14.97
C LYS A 9 11.85 -26.14 14.60
N THR A 10 12.63 -25.25 15.23
CA THR A 10 12.64 -23.83 14.87
C THR A 10 13.27 -23.72 13.47
N LEU A 11 12.43 -23.55 12.45
CA LEU A 11 12.90 -23.20 11.12
C LEU A 11 13.44 -21.76 11.20
N ASN A 12 14.77 -21.61 11.15
CA ASN A 12 15.41 -20.32 10.90
C ASN A 12 15.19 -19.94 9.42
N ILE A 13 13.99 -19.49 9.10
CA ILE A 13 13.72 -18.87 7.80
C ILE A 13 14.17 -17.40 7.93
N GLN A 14 15.23 -17.04 7.22
CA GLN A 14 15.61 -15.66 7.06
C GLN A 14 14.57 -15.01 6.15
N VAL A 15 13.57 -14.34 6.74
CA VAL A 15 12.50 -13.66 5.99
C VAL A 15 12.98 -12.25 5.71
N ASP A 16 13.33 -11.97 4.46
CA ASP A 16 13.53 -10.59 4.00
C ASP A 16 12.23 -9.81 4.21
N SER A 17 12.35 -8.58 4.73
CA SER A 17 11.16 -7.74 4.88
C SER A 17 10.57 -7.39 3.52
N LEU A 18 9.25 -7.32 3.41
CA LEU A 18 8.56 -6.96 2.17
C LEU A 18 9.01 -5.57 1.66
N SER A 19 9.32 -4.66 2.58
CA SER A 19 9.85 -3.33 2.27
C SER A 19 11.20 -3.36 1.55
N ALA A 20 12.05 -4.36 1.79
CA ALA A 20 13.33 -4.54 1.09
C ALA A 20 13.16 -4.95 -0.38
N ARG A 21 11.97 -5.36 -0.78
CA ARG A 21 11.64 -5.77 -2.15
C ARG A 21 11.11 -4.63 -3.02
N VAL A 22 10.94 -3.43 -2.47
CA VAL A 22 10.51 -2.25 -3.23
C VAL A 22 11.65 -1.70 -4.05
N GLY A 23 11.41 -1.50 -5.33
CA GLY A 23 12.42 -0.97 -6.24
C GLY A 23 13.20 -2.05 -6.99
N ASN A 24 14.33 -1.67 -7.54
CA ASN A 24 15.15 -2.52 -8.42
C ASN A 24 14.35 -3.23 -9.53
N THR A 25 13.21 -2.63 -9.92
CA THR A 25 12.33 -3.17 -10.95
C THR A 25 13.04 -3.24 -12.30
N PRO A 26 12.77 -4.23 -13.15
CA PRO A 26 13.42 -4.36 -14.45
C PRO A 26 13.17 -3.17 -15.36
N LEU A 27 14.12 -2.89 -16.24
CA LEU A 27 13.97 -1.97 -17.36
C LEU A 27 13.89 -2.81 -18.63
N LEU A 28 12.72 -2.78 -19.31
CA LEU A 28 12.41 -3.64 -20.44
C LEU A 28 12.45 -2.83 -21.75
N PRO A 29 13.21 -3.28 -22.77
CA PRO A 29 13.20 -2.61 -24.06
C PRO A 29 11.86 -2.86 -24.78
N LEU A 30 11.30 -1.79 -25.37
CA LEU A 30 10.05 -1.83 -26.14
C LEU A 30 10.36 -1.83 -27.63
N GLN A 31 10.78 -2.97 -28.17
CA GLN A 31 11.29 -3.09 -29.53
C GLN A 31 10.22 -2.84 -30.60
N CYS A 32 8.99 -3.32 -30.41
CA CYS A 32 7.93 -3.19 -31.41
C CYS A 32 7.49 -1.74 -31.64
N ILE A 33 7.43 -0.92 -30.59
CA ILE A 33 6.98 0.48 -30.71
C ILE A 33 8.07 1.41 -31.24
N THR A 34 9.32 0.93 -31.32
CA THR A 34 10.44 1.67 -31.89
C THR A 34 10.64 1.41 -33.39
N LEU A 35 9.84 0.52 -33.99
CA LEU A 35 9.88 0.25 -35.42
C LEU A 35 9.59 1.54 -36.18
N GLY A 36 10.50 1.92 -37.08
CA GLY A 36 10.40 3.15 -37.90
C GLY A 36 10.98 4.40 -37.25
N LEU A 37 11.51 4.32 -36.02
CA LEU A 37 12.29 5.39 -35.39
C LEU A 37 13.75 5.32 -35.81
N PRO A 38 14.50 6.46 -35.75
CA PRO A 38 15.94 6.45 -35.94
C PRO A 38 16.66 5.46 -35.03
N ALA A 39 17.70 4.80 -35.50
CA ALA A 39 18.47 3.80 -34.73
C ALA A 39 19.09 4.36 -33.42
N SER A 40 19.20 5.68 -33.32
CA SER A 40 19.65 6.36 -32.09
C SER A 40 18.58 6.47 -31.00
N VAL A 41 17.31 6.11 -31.29
CA VAL A 41 16.20 6.20 -30.35
C VAL A 41 15.90 4.83 -29.76
N SER A 42 15.93 4.72 -28.43
CA SER A 42 15.55 3.52 -27.70
C SER A 42 14.47 3.87 -26.66
N ILE A 43 13.43 3.07 -26.60
CA ILE A 43 12.34 3.24 -25.64
C ILE A 43 12.32 2.05 -24.69
N TYR A 44 12.21 2.34 -23.41
CA TYR A 44 12.19 1.33 -22.33
C TYR A 44 10.97 1.54 -21.44
N ALA A 45 10.43 0.45 -20.91
CA ALA A 45 9.42 0.45 -19.85
C ALA A 45 10.04 0.05 -18.52
N LYS A 46 9.80 0.85 -17.49
CA LYS A 46 10.15 0.48 -16.13
C LYS A 46 9.05 -0.43 -15.58
N ALA A 47 9.38 -1.69 -15.28
CA ALA A 47 8.42 -2.73 -14.92
C ALA A 47 7.98 -2.61 -13.44
N GLU A 48 7.28 -1.53 -13.10
CA GLU A 48 6.89 -1.20 -11.73
C GLU A 48 5.86 -2.16 -11.10
N TRP A 49 5.25 -3.05 -11.88
CA TRP A 49 4.41 -4.14 -11.36
C TRP A 49 5.19 -5.25 -10.64
N PHE A 50 6.52 -5.23 -10.68
CA PHE A 50 7.37 -6.12 -9.87
C PHE A 50 7.50 -5.68 -8.41
N ASN A 51 7.04 -4.51 -8.04
CA ASN A 51 6.95 -4.12 -6.64
C ASN A 51 5.90 -4.99 -5.89
N PRO A 52 6.04 -5.17 -4.56
CA PRO A 52 5.18 -6.04 -3.75
C PRO A 52 3.67 -5.77 -3.86
N GLY A 53 3.25 -4.52 -3.91
CA GLY A 53 1.85 -4.11 -4.12
C GLY A 53 1.47 -3.97 -5.58
N GLY A 54 2.38 -4.29 -6.51
CA GLY A 54 2.12 -4.36 -7.95
C GLY A 54 2.17 -3.02 -8.69
N SER A 55 2.73 -1.97 -8.13
CA SER A 55 2.77 -0.67 -8.81
C SER A 55 3.91 0.25 -8.34
N ILE A 56 4.11 1.36 -9.07
CA ILE A 56 5.04 2.43 -8.68
C ILE A 56 4.65 3.08 -7.33
N LYS A 57 3.39 2.97 -6.90
CA LYS A 57 2.90 3.59 -5.66
C LYS A 57 3.51 2.97 -4.40
N ASP A 58 4.04 1.78 -4.50
CA ASP A 58 4.79 1.12 -3.43
C ASP A 58 5.97 1.97 -2.95
N ARG A 59 6.66 2.62 -3.89
CA ARG A 59 7.79 3.51 -3.56
C ARG A 59 7.35 4.70 -2.71
N ALA A 60 6.28 5.38 -3.12
CA ALA A 60 5.76 6.54 -2.41
C ALA A 60 5.17 6.12 -1.05
N ALA A 61 4.32 5.10 -1.03
CA ALA A 61 3.65 4.62 0.17
C ALA A 61 4.66 4.16 1.24
N LEU A 62 5.66 3.37 0.85
CA LEU A 62 6.69 2.92 1.77
C LEU A 62 7.49 4.10 2.35
N ASN A 63 7.88 5.06 1.50
CA ASN A 63 8.63 6.23 1.95
C ASN A 63 7.81 7.09 2.93
N ILE A 64 6.51 7.31 2.66
CA ILE A 64 5.61 8.04 3.56
C ILE A 64 5.53 7.34 4.92
N ILE A 65 5.31 6.03 4.94
CA ILE A 65 5.23 5.24 6.18
C ILE A 65 6.55 5.32 6.97
N GLN A 66 7.67 5.07 6.31
CA GLN A 66 8.99 5.07 6.97
C GLN A 66 9.36 6.45 7.52
N THR A 67 9.08 7.52 6.76
CA THR A 67 9.32 8.90 7.20
C THR A 67 8.44 9.24 8.40
N ALA A 68 7.15 8.88 8.37
CA ALA A 68 6.23 9.14 9.47
C ALA A 68 6.62 8.38 10.76
N ILE A 69 7.14 7.17 10.63
CA ILE A 69 7.68 6.41 11.77
C ILE A 69 8.94 7.10 12.31
N ALA A 70 9.87 7.47 11.45
CA ALA A 70 11.13 8.11 11.84
C ALA A 70 10.90 9.45 12.54
N ASN A 71 9.90 10.22 12.10
CA ASN A 71 9.53 11.51 12.70
C ASN A 71 8.63 11.35 13.96
N GLY A 72 8.20 10.13 14.31
CA GLY A 72 7.29 9.88 15.43
C GLY A 72 5.84 10.32 15.20
N GLU A 73 5.45 10.59 13.95
CA GLU A 73 4.07 10.93 13.58
C GLU A 73 3.18 9.68 13.54
N LEU A 74 3.70 8.59 12.97
CA LEU A 74 3.08 7.27 12.97
C LEU A 74 3.77 6.37 14.01
N LYS A 75 3.22 6.35 15.22
CA LYS A 75 3.73 5.61 16.37
C LYS A 75 2.77 4.49 16.80
N PRO A 76 3.21 3.53 17.64
CA PRO A 76 2.34 2.49 18.17
C PRO A 76 1.03 3.06 18.71
N GLY A 77 -0.11 2.46 18.34
CA GLY A 77 -1.45 2.92 18.69
C GLY A 77 -2.10 3.84 17.67
N LYS A 78 -1.34 4.45 16.75
CA LYS A 78 -1.91 5.21 15.62
C LYS A 78 -2.22 4.33 14.42
N ARG A 79 -3.19 4.78 13.63
CA ARG A 79 -3.59 4.19 12.35
C ARG A 79 -3.20 5.11 11.20
N LEU A 80 -2.72 4.54 10.10
CA LEU A 80 -2.58 5.29 8.86
C LEU A 80 -3.98 5.57 8.30
N LEU A 81 -4.26 6.82 7.96
CA LEU A 81 -5.52 7.28 7.41
C LEU A 81 -5.27 7.97 6.06
N ASP A 82 -6.03 7.62 5.03
CA ASP A 82 -6.02 8.35 3.76
C ASP A 82 -7.34 8.16 2.99
N SER A 83 -7.51 8.95 1.92
CA SER A 83 -8.60 8.86 0.97
C SER A 83 -8.08 8.38 -0.38
N THR A 84 -8.19 7.09 -0.65
CA THR A 84 -7.71 6.52 -1.92
C THR A 84 -8.35 5.17 -2.21
N SER A 85 -8.83 5.01 -3.44
CA SER A 85 -9.35 3.74 -3.98
C SER A 85 -8.39 3.07 -4.97
N GLY A 86 -7.23 3.69 -5.22
CA GLY A 86 -6.27 3.28 -6.24
C GLY A 86 -5.09 2.48 -5.70
N ASN A 87 -4.03 2.42 -6.52
CA ASN A 87 -2.80 1.70 -6.20
C ASN A 87 -2.09 2.21 -4.92
N THR A 88 -2.29 3.48 -4.55
CA THR A 88 -1.78 4.03 -3.29
C THR A 88 -2.42 3.33 -2.09
N GLY A 89 -3.74 3.12 -2.12
CA GLY A 89 -4.45 2.38 -1.07
C GLY A 89 -3.98 0.93 -0.97
N ILE A 90 -3.77 0.27 -2.11
CA ILE A 90 -3.23 -1.10 -2.14
C ILE A 90 -1.82 -1.13 -1.54
N ALA A 91 -0.97 -0.15 -1.86
CA ALA A 91 0.37 -0.06 -1.31
C ALA A 91 0.37 0.17 0.21
N TYR A 92 -0.46 1.10 0.71
CA TYR A 92 -0.63 1.29 2.16
C TYR A 92 -1.12 0.03 2.86
N ALA A 93 -2.10 -0.67 2.26
CA ALA A 93 -2.61 -1.92 2.78
C ALA A 93 -1.53 -3.01 2.85
N THR A 94 -0.75 -3.16 1.79
CA THR A 94 0.34 -4.14 1.68
C THR A 94 1.41 -3.92 2.75
N PHE A 95 1.90 -2.67 2.88
CA PHE A 95 2.92 -2.36 3.88
C PHE A 95 2.35 -2.30 5.29
N GLY A 96 1.12 -1.81 5.45
CA GLY A 96 0.40 -1.85 6.73
C GLY A 96 0.30 -3.27 7.28
N ALA A 97 -0.17 -4.21 6.46
CA ALA A 97 -0.27 -5.62 6.82
C ALA A 97 1.10 -6.23 7.17
N SER A 98 2.14 -5.93 6.35
CA SER A 98 3.48 -6.49 6.54
C SER A 98 4.22 -5.91 7.76
N MET A 99 3.91 -4.68 8.18
CA MET A 99 4.55 -3.97 9.28
C MET A 99 3.71 -3.93 10.57
N GLY A 100 2.51 -4.54 10.55
CA GLY A 100 1.60 -4.52 11.70
C GLY A 100 0.98 -3.14 11.97
N ILE A 101 0.91 -2.27 10.96
CA ILE A 101 0.34 -0.93 11.04
C ILE A 101 -1.11 -0.99 10.62
N PRO A 102 -2.08 -0.65 11.48
CA PRO A 102 -3.47 -0.62 11.09
C PRO A 102 -3.73 0.52 10.09
N VAL A 103 -4.49 0.23 9.04
CA VAL A 103 -4.83 1.17 7.97
C VAL A 103 -6.33 1.39 7.92
N THR A 104 -6.74 2.64 7.74
CA THR A 104 -8.14 3.05 7.47
C THR A 104 -8.15 3.86 6.18
N LEU A 105 -8.98 3.47 5.22
CA LEU A 105 -9.12 4.18 3.95
C LEU A 105 -10.58 4.57 3.71
N ALA A 106 -10.80 5.83 3.36
CA ALA A 106 -12.08 6.30 2.85
C ALA A 106 -12.09 6.26 1.31
N LEU A 107 -13.15 5.71 0.75
CA LEU A 107 -13.34 5.61 -0.70
C LEU A 107 -14.82 5.58 -1.07
N PRO A 108 -15.21 6.06 -2.26
CA PRO A 108 -16.59 6.03 -2.72
C PRO A 108 -17.11 4.57 -2.80
N GLU A 109 -18.36 4.34 -2.43
CA GLU A 109 -18.97 3.01 -2.44
C GLU A 109 -19.05 2.37 -3.83
N ASN A 110 -19.00 3.17 -4.90
CA ASN A 110 -18.93 2.70 -6.29
C ASN A 110 -17.50 2.33 -6.74
N ALA A 111 -16.52 2.32 -5.85
CA ALA A 111 -15.20 1.78 -6.15
C ALA A 111 -15.29 0.30 -6.56
N SER A 112 -14.37 -0.14 -7.42
CA SER A 112 -14.42 -1.50 -7.96
C SER A 112 -14.44 -2.55 -6.83
N GLN A 113 -15.34 -3.53 -6.94
CA GLN A 113 -15.48 -4.60 -5.94
C GLN A 113 -14.20 -5.41 -5.78
N GLU A 114 -13.42 -5.53 -6.85
CA GLU A 114 -12.11 -6.16 -6.82
C GLU A 114 -11.16 -5.43 -5.85
N ARG A 115 -11.06 -4.10 -5.96
CA ARG A 115 -10.23 -3.28 -5.07
C ARG A 115 -10.69 -3.34 -3.62
N ILE A 116 -12.01 -3.24 -3.40
CA ILE A 116 -12.61 -3.38 -2.07
C ILE A 116 -12.23 -4.73 -1.46
N SER A 117 -12.31 -5.82 -2.26
CA SER A 117 -11.98 -7.17 -1.80
C SER A 117 -10.49 -7.31 -1.46
N ILE A 118 -9.59 -6.75 -2.28
CA ILE A 118 -8.14 -6.75 -2.00
C ILE A 118 -7.84 -6.00 -0.71
N LEU A 119 -8.40 -4.81 -0.52
CA LEU A 119 -8.16 -3.99 0.67
C LEU A 119 -8.68 -4.68 1.95
N ARG A 120 -9.85 -5.30 1.88
CA ARG A 120 -10.40 -6.10 2.99
C ARG A 120 -9.54 -7.31 3.32
N ALA A 121 -9.06 -8.03 2.30
CA ALA A 121 -8.17 -9.19 2.48
C ALA A 121 -6.85 -8.80 3.16
N LEU A 122 -6.36 -7.57 2.94
CA LEU A 122 -5.18 -7.01 3.58
C LEU A 122 -5.48 -6.38 4.97
N GLY A 123 -6.71 -6.51 5.48
CA GLY A 123 -7.08 -6.07 6.82
C GLY A 123 -7.34 -4.57 6.96
N VAL A 124 -7.60 -3.87 5.86
CA VAL A 124 -7.92 -2.44 5.87
C VAL A 124 -9.32 -2.21 6.42
N GLU A 125 -9.47 -1.25 7.32
CA GLU A 125 -10.77 -0.69 7.70
C GLU A 125 -11.23 0.28 6.61
N LEU A 126 -12.36 -0.04 5.96
CA LEU A 126 -12.92 0.77 4.87
C LEU A 126 -14.07 1.64 5.37
N VAL A 127 -13.98 2.93 5.06
CA VAL A 127 -15.06 3.90 5.22
C VAL A 127 -15.61 4.19 3.83
N LEU A 128 -16.76 3.60 3.53
CA LEU A 128 -17.43 3.83 2.25
C LEU A 128 -18.21 5.13 2.31
N THR A 129 -18.03 5.98 1.30
CA THR A 129 -18.65 7.29 1.19
C THR A 129 -19.63 7.33 0.03
N ASP A 130 -20.52 8.32 0.01
CA ASP A 130 -21.50 8.47 -1.06
C ASP A 130 -20.80 8.58 -2.42
N ALA A 131 -21.25 7.75 -3.35
CA ALA A 131 -20.72 7.72 -4.72
C ALA A 131 -20.90 9.06 -5.46
N LEU A 132 -21.95 9.80 -5.14
CA LEU A 132 -22.25 11.10 -5.76
C LEU A 132 -21.25 12.20 -5.36
N GLU A 133 -20.68 12.11 -4.15
CA GLU A 133 -19.67 13.05 -3.67
C GLU A 133 -18.27 12.72 -4.24
N GLY A 134 -18.10 11.54 -4.80
CA GLY A 134 -16.86 11.12 -5.42
C GLY A 134 -15.63 11.15 -4.50
N PRO A 135 -14.43 11.37 -5.06
CA PRO A 135 -13.20 11.41 -4.26
C PRO A 135 -13.15 12.56 -3.25
N GLU A 136 -13.79 13.67 -3.54
CA GLU A 136 -13.82 14.84 -2.65
C GLU A 136 -14.61 14.53 -1.37
N GLY A 137 -15.75 13.86 -1.48
CA GLY A 137 -16.51 13.37 -0.33
C GLY A 137 -15.67 12.50 0.59
N SER A 138 -14.90 11.57 0.02
CA SER A 138 -14.00 10.73 0.80
C SER A 138 -12.90 11.52 1.50
N MET A 139 -12.34 12.56 0.84
CA MET A 139 -11.34 13.45 1.48
C MET A 139 -11.94 14.25 2.63
N ASN A 140 -13.18 14.72 2.48
CA ASN A 140 -13.88 15.46 3.54
C ASN A 140 -14.15 14.58 4.76
N VAL A 141 -14.53 13.31 4.55
CA VAL A 141 -14.69 12.33 5.63
C VAL A 141 -13.38 12.10 6.37
N VAL A 142 -12.27 11.92 5.65
CA VAL A 142 -10.93 11.74 6.26
C VAL A 142 -10.53 12.95 7.10
N ARG A 143 -10.72 14.17 6.58
CA ARG A 143 -10.42 15.41 7.31
C ARG A 143 -11.24 15.53 8.59
N LYS A 144 -12.52 15.17 8.54
CA LYS A 144 -13.41 15.15 9.71
C LYS A 144 -12.93 14.14 10.75
N MET A 145 -12.62 12.89 10.33
CA MET A 145 -12.08 11.85 11.22
C MET A 145 -10.79 12.30 11.91
N LEU A 146 -9.90 12.97 11.17
CA LEU A 146 -8.66 13.50 11.72
C LEU A 146 -8.91 14.62 12.74
N GLN A 147 -9.86 15.52 12.47
CA GLN A 147 -10.24 16.60 13.40
C GLN A 147 -10.87 16.07 14.70
N GLU A 148 -11.69 15.02 14.60
CA GLU A 148 -12.37 14.41 15.74
C GLU A 148 -11.43 13.55 16.61
N SER A 149 -10.36 12.96 16.04
CA SER A 149 -9.47 12.05 16.75
C SER A 149 -8.02 12.14 16.24
N PRO A 150 -7.34 13.28 16.40
CA PRO A 150 -6.00 13.51 15.87
C PRO A 150 -4.93 12.61 16.50
N GLU A 151 -5.17 12.15 17.73
CA GLU A 151 -4.29 11.22 18.44
C GLU A 151 -4.36 9.79 17.88
N LYS A 152 -5.49 9.42 17.24
CA LYS A 152 -5.74 8.07 16.70
C LYS A 152 -5.13 7.88 15.31
N TYR A 153 -5.01 8.96 14.53
CA TYR A 153 -4.68 8.88 13.12
C TYR A 153 -3.37 9.57 12.77
N PHE A 154 -2.68 9.02 11.79
CA PHE A 154 -1.69 9.68 10.96
C PHE A 154 -2.29 9.83 9.56
N TYR A 155 -2.47 11.04 9.11
CA TYR A 155 -3.01 11.33 7.77
C TYR A 155 -1.87 11.42 6.75
N ALA A 156 -1.83 10.46 5.83
CA ALA A 156 -0.76 10.38 4.84
C ALA A 156 -0.83 11.49 3.78
N ASN A 157 -2.05 11.96 3.45
CA ASN A 157 -2.31 13.12 2.57
C ASN A 157 -1.55 13.05 1.23
N GLN A 158 -1.64 11.93 0.51
CA GLN A 158 -0.98 11.68 -0.76
C GLN A 158 -1.82 12.16 -1.96
#